data_883b4143b04a1f87b17a981db446f586
#
_entry.id   883b4143b04a1f87b17a981db446f586
#
_cell.length_a   1.000
_cell.length_b   1.000
_cell.length_c   1.000
_cell.angle_alpha   90.00
_cell.angle_beta   90.00
_cell.angle_gamma   90.00
#
_symmetry.space_group_name_H-M   'P 1'
#
loop_
_entity.id
_entity.type
_entity.pdbx_description
1 polymer ?
#
loop_
_entity_poly.entity_id
_entity_poly.type
_entity_poly.pdbx_seq_one_letter_code
_entity_poly.pdbx_strand_id
1 'polypeptide(L)'
;MNKRISRALIIVLAIFLAYPVIGNVLIFTGAAHTLANIKPEKLTMSWDSAWTLIPGRFSVEGLRFQSTTPRNQFALVVDSGQVVFSLTGFLSRTVDITQGRGDGVEVDYAKVKAETNSAVNLSSSTSPSTIASSSTGSAGNAQATDAAGIKPPWTIRLDNIKATNIRKVTIRNLSGVEDMEFIGKGQLDDLKMSVVTKGGLMQVDRALGSMTIASQTGAENIDAPLAVKADLSIASHRPREYRGKEKLEFFTGQIEAKGNLASIGSAEFLPDRNLNLSVGGEGDIDALLIIDKGELKSGSRLSFDSDALQTTFLNFRSVGQGQIAASVDDQRERPVEINIEVEQFKLLKEDSDVDYLEGTDLTIHAAAPRFKLYSQALEENSAFSFNIAEGRVSDITHYNEFIMPGANLQLIAGTATTKGGLEINNGVAKGEMEISGTDVTVSTGSREIETDLRLIAKLSEGDFETRRFRLKDSSLRFENVRLETEARQTDENWWGELIVERGALVWKKPLEVSGKAVLRMLDVEPLIAMVRDPSKKETRLDEFLNVKNIEGRLLVESHDQKLSIDPLHIDSQGLEIISRMTLSRESIDGRLYAKFKKVAANFEIVNRKAKILGFGGRKQILKEIDLTVLD
;
A
#
# COMPACT_ATOMS: atom_id res chain seq x y z
N MET A 1 38.12 44.88 -55.85
CA MET A 1 37.27 43.82 -55.33
C MET A 1 37.17 42.70 -56.37
N ASN A 2 37.61 41.50 -56.03
CA ASN A 2 37.82 40.41 -57.00
C ASN A 2 36.49 39.97 -57.64
N LYS A 3 36.37 40.00 -59.01
CA LYS A 3 35.13 39.61 -59.74
C LYS A 3 34.54 38.26 -59.29
N ARG A 4 35.34 37.35 -58.77
CA ARG A 4 34.91 36.05 -58.23
C ARG A 4 34.18 36.22 -56.89
N ILE A 5 34.63 37.12 -56.02
CA ILE A 5 33.99 37.41 -54.72
C ILE A 5 32.65 38.12 -54.95
N SER A 6 32.56 39.04 -55.91
CA SER A 6 31.31 39.70 -56.27
C SER A 6 30.26 38.72 -56.82
N ARG A 7 30.66 37.76 -57.68
CA ARG A 7 29.72 36.72 -58.18
C ARG A 7 29.24 35.76 -57.09
N ALA A 8 30.15 35.35 -56.21
CA ALA A 8 29.76 34.52 -55.07
C ALA A 8 28.78 35.24 -54.15
N LEU A 9 29.01 36.52 -53.88
CA LEU A 9 28.13 37.34 -53.03
C LEU A 9 26.75 37.55 -53.68
N ILE A 10 26.68 37.74 -55.01
CA ILE A 10 25.42 37.84 -55.74
C ILE A 10 24.65 36.53 -55.73
N ILE A 11 25.33 35.39 -55.88
CA ILE A 11 24.68 34.05 -55.79
C ILE A 11 24.15 33.79 -54.37
N VAL A 12 24.91 34.08 -53.34
CA VAL A 12 24.46 33.95 -51.96
C VAL A 12 23.28 34.88 -51.67
N LEU A 13 23.30 36.12 -52.15
CA LEU A 13 22.20 37.06 -51.99
C LEU A 13 20.97 36.60 -52.76
N ALA A 14 21.13 36.09 -53.97
CA ALA A 14 20.02 35.54 -54.77
C ALA A 14 19.38 34.31 -54.10
N ILE A 15 20.17 33.40 -53.52
CA ILE A 15 19.69 32.26 -52.76
C ILE A 15 18.95 32.76 -51.49
N PHE A 16 19.51 33.75 -50.79
CA PHE A 16 18.92 34.32 -49.59
C PHE A 16 17.58 35.01 -49.87
N LEU A 17 17.44 35.71 -51.03
CA LEU A 17 16.19 36.34 -51.46
C LEU A 17 15.19 35.35 -52.06
N ALA A 18 15.63 34.28 -52.69
CA ALA A 18 14.77 33.23 -53.23
C ALA A 18 14.18 32.33 -52.14
N TYR A 19 14.91 32.12 -51.04
CA TYR A 19 14.49 31.24 -49.94
C TYR A 19 13.12 31.60 -49.34
N PRO A 20 12.85 32.87 -48.93
CA PRO A 20 11.54 33.20 -48.33
C PRO A 20 10.41 33.02 -49.33
N VAL A 21 10.65 33.29 -50.62
CA VAL A 21 9.63 33.09 -51.65
C VAL A 21 9.33 31.60 -51.85
N ILE A 22 10.34 30.77 -52.06
CA ILE A 22 10.19 29.32 -52.28
C ILE A 22 9.64 28.67 -50.98
N GLY A 23 10.18 29.03 -49.83
CA GLY A 23 9.76 28.48 -48.55
C GLY A 23 8.29 28.79 -48.21
N ASN A 24 7.88 30.04 -48.41
CA ASN A 24 6.49 30.42 -48.16
C ASN A 24 5.54 29.86 -49.25
N VAL A 25 5.94 29.72 -50.50
CA VAL A 25 5.15 29.03 -51.51
C VAL A 25 4.92 27.58 -51.16
N LEU A 26 5.96 26.85 -50.70
CA LEU A 26 5.82 25.45 -50.24
C LEU A 26 4.89 25.34 -49.04
N ILE A 27 4.95 26.29 -48.10
CA ILE A 27 4.05 26.33 -46.93
C ILE A 27 2.61 26.64 -47.40
N PHE A 28 2.43 27.65 -48.25
CA PHE A 28 1.13 28.15 -48.67
C PHE A 28 0.39 27.18 -49.61
N THR A 29 1.12 26.43 -50.46
CA THR A 29 0.55 25.42 -51.35
C THR A 29 0.19 24.11 -50.66
N GLY A 30 0.42 23.98 -49.36
CA GLY A 30 0.16 22.76 -48.60
C GLY A 30 1.18 21.65 -48.80
N ALA A 31 2.22 21.89 -49.62
CA ALA A 31 3.28 20.90 -49.85
C ALA A 31 4.03 20.56 -48.56
N ALA A 32 4.29 21.57 -47.74
CA ALA A 32 4.89 21.37 -46.41
C ALA A 32 3.98 20.56 -45.49
N HIS A 33 2.68 20.78 -45.51
CA HIS A 33 1.67 20.02 -44.77
C HIS A 33 1.63 18.54 -45.22
N THR A 34 1.66 18.29 -46.52
CA THR A 34 1.70 16.92 -47.08
C THR A 34 2.98 16.18 -46.68
N LEU A 35 4.13 16.87 -46.71
CA LEU A 35 5.40 16.31 -46.25
C LEU A 35 5.43 16.01 -44.76
N ALA A 36 4.84 16.87 -43.91
CA ALA A 36 4.74 16.66 -42.49
C ALA A 36 3.84 15.45 -42.15
N ASN A 37 2.83 15.17 -42.95
CA ASN A 37 1.82 14.13 -42.73
C ASN A 37 1.98 12.90 -43.64
N ILE A 38 3.22 12.52 -44.03
CA ILE A 38 3.49 11.31 -44.85
C ILE A 38 2.96 10.02 -44.20
N LYS A 39 2.90 9.96 -42.86
CA LYS A 39 2.39 8.81 -42.11
C LYS A 39 1.38 9.31 -41.06
N PRO A 40 0.16 9.69 -41.47
CA PRO A 40 -0.81 10.31 -40.61
C PRO A 40 -1.25 9.41 -39.46
N GLU A 41 -1.16 8.08 -39.58
CA GLU A 41 -1.42 7.12 -38.54
C GLU A 41 -0.42 7.17 -37.35
N LYS A 42 0.75 7.79 -37.57
CA LYS A 42 1.81 7.91 -36.55
C LYS A 42 2.07 9.34 -36.12
N LEU A 43 1.94 10.27 -37.05
CA LEU A 43 2.24 11.67 -36.84
C LEU A 43 1.30 12.52 -37.67
N THR A 44 0.55 13.40 -37.05
CA THR A 44 -0.21 14.45 -37.72
C THR A 44 0.24 15.81 -37.20
N MET A 45 0.40 16.75 -38.14
CA MET A 45 0.75 18.13 -37.87
C MET A 45 -0.11 19.04 -38.73
N SER A 46 -0.74 20.03 -38.14
CA SER A 46 -1.50 21.07 -38.81
C SER A 46 -1.21 22.42 -38.21
N TRP A 47 -1.45 23.46 -38.94
CA TRP A 47 -1.32 24.86 -38.54
C TRP A 47 -2.33 25.72 -39.29
N ASP A 48 -2.72 26.83 -38.68
CA ASP A 48 -3.63 27.79 -39.28
C ASP A 48 -2.87 28.72 -40.24
N SER A 49 -1.69 29.23 -39.81
CA SER A 49 -0.76 29.97 -40.66
C SER A 49 0.70 29.62 -40.32
N ALA A 50 1.57 29.66 -41.31
CA ALA A 50 3.00 29.56 -41.11
C ALA A 50 3.77 30.36 -42.15
N TRP A 51 4.95 30.86 -41.79
CA TRP A 51 5.79 31.64 -42.66
C TRP A 51 7.27 31.56 -42.25
N THR A 52 8.16 31.85 -43.23
CA THR A 52 9.60 31.87 -43.03
C THR A 52 10.23 33.05 -43.79
N LEU A 53 11.11 33.80 -43.11
CA LEU A 53 11.90 34.88 -43.75
C LEU A 53 13.39 34.54 -43.81
N ILE A 54 13.88 33.80 -42.86
CA ILE A 54 15.28 33.45 -42.70
C ILE A 54 15.42 31.93 -42.81
N PRO A 55 16.39 31.40 -43.57
CA PRO A 55 16.62 29.98 -43.67
C PRO A 55 16.72 29.31 -42.29
N GLY A 56 15.87 28.27 -42.07
CA GLY A 56 15.82 27.54 -40.79
C GLY A 56 14.99 28.17 -39.70
N ARG A 57 14.40 29.38 -39.91
CA ARG A 57 13.52 30.03 -38.93
C ARG A 57 12.07 30.06 -39.40
N PHE A 58 11.18 29.44 -38.63
CA PHE A 58 9.76 29.34 -38.93
C PHE A 58 8.94 29.99 -37.84
N SER A 59 7.92 30.73 -38.25
CA SER A 59 6.87 31.21 -37.37
C SER A 59 5.58 30.48 -37.73
N VAL A 60 4.79 30.13 -36.72
CA VAL A 60 3.57 29.33 -36.90
C VAL A 60 2.49 29.81 -35.96
N GLU A 61 1.23 29.79 -36.45
CA GLU A 61 0.04 30.09 -35.67
C GLU A 61 -0.92 28.89 -35.72
N GLY A 62 -1.58 28.59 -34.59
CA GLY A 62 -2.53 27.49 -34.48
C GLY A 62 -1.91 26.11 -34.70
N LEU A 63 -0.67 25.89 -34.26
CA LEU A 63 -0.01 24.61 -34.42
C LEU A 63 -0.71 23.51 -33.60
N ARG A 64 -1.09 22.43 -34.26
CA ARG A 64 -1.58 21.20 -33.66
C ARG A 64 -0.68 20.05 -34.12
N PHE A 65 -0.10 19.40 -33.12
CA PHE A 65 0.79 18.26 -33.32
C PHE A 65 0.23 17.05 -32.57
N GLN A 66 0.11 15.92 -33.23
CA GLN A 66 -0.31 14.67 -32.59
C GLN A 66 0.61 13.53 -33.03
N SER A 67 1.07 12.76 -32.08
CA SER A 67 1.88 11.57 -32.32
C SER A 67 1.23 10.35 -31.65
N THR A 68 0.99 9.32 -32.44
CA THR A 68 0.42 8.06 -31.97
C THR A 68 1.41 6.93 -32.20
N THR A 69 1.74 6.25 -31.10
CA THR A 69 2.56 5.04 -31.11
C THR A 69 1.76 3.87 -30.54
N PRO A 70 2.16 2.62 -30.72
CA PRO A 70 1.43 1.48 -30.13
C PRO A 70 1.32 1.52 -28.60
N ARG A 71 2.10 2.38 -27.93
CA ARG A 71 2.13 2.46 -26.46
C ARG A 71 1.71 3.80 -25.90
N ASN A 72 1.86 4.88 -26.64
CA ASN A 72 1.62 6.24 -26.14
C ASN A 72 0.97 7.10 -27.21
N GLN A 73 0.13 8.03 -26.78
CA GLN A 73 -0.38 9.16 -27.54
C GLN A 73 0.14 10.45 -26.94
N PHE A 74 0.50 11.39 -27.78
CA PHE A 74 0.94 12.72 -27.37
C PHE A 74 0.28 13.74 -28.28
N ALA A 75 -0.34 14.75 -27.71
CA ALA A 75 -0.86 15.88 -28.45
C ALA A 75 -0.31 17.19 -27.87
N LEU A 76 -0.03 18.13 -28.74
CA LEU A 76 0.46 19.46 -28.42
C LEU A 76 -0.30 20.48 -29.26
N VAL A 77 -0.87 21.49 -28.61
CA VAL A 77 -1.48 22.66 -29.24
C VAL A 77 -0.67 23.88 -28.82
N VAL A 78 -0.39 24.76 -29.77
CA VAL A 78 0.35 26.03 -29.55
C VAL A 78 -0.35 27.11 -30.36
N ASP A 79 -0.81 28.18 -29.70
CA ASP A 79 -1.51 29.28 -30.38
C ASP A 79 -0.57 30.03 -31.31
N SER A 80 0.63 30.36 -30.84
CA SER A 80 1.67 30.97 -31.68
C SER A 80 3.06 30.46 -31.30
N GLY A 81 3.92 30.29 -32.27
CA GLY A 81 5.25 29.77 -32.02
C GLY A 81 6.29 30.18 -33.04
N GLN A 82 7.55 30.09 -32.61
CA GLN A 82 8.70 30.31 -33.48
C GLN A 82 9.73 29.22 -33.23
N VAL A 83 10.27 28.64 -34.29
CA VAL A 83 11.25 27.56 -34.21
C VAL A 83 12.43 27.86 -35.13
N VAL A 84 13.64 27.58 -34.65
CA VAL A 84 14.89 27.70 -35.42
C VAL A 84 15.52 26.31 -35.55
N PHE A 85 15.62 25.83 -36.81
CA PHE A 85 16.24 24.56 -37.14
C PHE A 85 17.65 24.76 -37.69
N SER A 86 18.55 23.86 -37.31
CA SER A 86 19.84 23.72 -38.00
C SER A 86 19.67 22.91 -39.29
N LEU A 87 19.74 23.57 -40.43
CA LEU A 87 19.59 22.90 -41.74
C LEU A 87 20.71 21.89 -42.02
N THR A 88 21.91 22.10 -41.49
CA THR A 88 23.04 21.17 -41.64
C THR A 88 22.82 19.86 -40.85
N GLY A 89 22.02 19.87 -39.78
CA GLY A 89 21.67 18.69 -39.01
C GLY A 89 20.98 17.60 -39.84
N PHE A 90 20.19 17.98 -40.85
CA PHE A 90 19.54 17.00 -41.74
C PHE A 90 20.51 16.14 -42.53
N LEU A 91 21.70 16.68 -42.88
CA LEU A 91 22.74 15.90 -43.55
C LEU A 91 23.31 14.79 -42.67
N SER A 92 23.30 14.99 -41.36
CA SER A 92 23.72 14.00 -40.33
C SER A 92 22.57 13.21 -39.72
N ARG A 93 21.37 13.26 -40.33
CA ARG A 93 20.13 12.65 -39.77
C ARG A 93 19.78 13.16 -38.37
N THR A 94 20.01 14.43 -38.15
CA THR A 94 19.66 15.11 -36.88
C THR A 94 18.60 16.17 -37.20
N VAL A 95 17.49 16.11 -36.50
CA VAL A 95 16.54 17.23 -36.40
C VAL A 95 17.00 18.06 -35.22
N ASP A 96 17.68 19.15 -35.51
CA ASP A 96 18.34 19.99 -34.53
C ASP A 96 17.58 21.32 -34.40
N ILE A 97 16.77 21.44 -33.34
CA ILE A 97 16.02 22.64 -33.01
C ILE A 97 16.84 23.42 -31.99
N THR A 98 17.49 24.48 -32.43
CA THR A 98 18.40 25.28 -31.61
C THR A 98 17.69 26.32 -30.75
N GLN A 99 16.50 26.73 -31.16
CA GLN A 99 15.61 27.61 -30.38
C GLN A 99 14.16 27.29 -30.71
N GLY A 100 13.31 27.31 -29.68
CA GLY A 100 11.88 27.23 -29.81
C GLY A 100 11.19 28.16 -28.81
N ARG A 101 10.14 28.83 -29.26
CA ARG A 101 9.26 29.62 -28.40
C ARG A 101 7.83 29.30 -28.76
N GLY A 102 6.99 29.05 -27.75
CA GLY A 102 5.56 28.84 -27.90
C GLY A 102 4.78 29.68 -26.92
N ASP A 103 3.62 30.14 -27.32
CA ASP A 103 2.66 30.81 -26.46
C ASP A 103 1.28 30.14 -26.59
N GLY A 104 0.52 30.07 -25.50
CA GLY A 104 -0.78 29.41 -25.46
C GLY A 104 -0.67 27.90 -25.67
N VAL A 105 0.03 27.22 -24.77
CA VAL A 105 0.41 25.81 -24.93
C VAL A 105 -0.58 24.90 -24.17
N GLU A 106 -1.02 23.82 -24.84
CA GLU A 106 -1.74 22.71 -24.23
C GLU A 106 -1.05 21.40 -24.56
N VAL A 107 -0.89 20.53 -23.55
CA VAL A 107 -0.21 19.23 -23.65
C VAL A 107 -1.16 18.13 -23.21
N ASP A 108 -1.28 17.07 -24.02
CA ASP A 108 -2.01 15.87 -23.68
C ASP A 108 -1.13 14.65 -23.90
N TYR A 109 -0.93 13.87 -22.86
CA TYR A 109 -0.20 12.62 -22.90
C TYR A 109 -1.06 11.47 -22.40
N ALA A 110 -1.19 10.42 -23.17
CA ALA A 110 -1.92 9.23 -22.79
C ALA A 110 -1.10 7.95 -23.08
N LYS A 111 -1.07 7.03 -22.14
CA LYS A 111 -0.59 5.67 -22.39
C LYS A 111 -1.69 4.85 -23.04
N VAL A 112 -1.43 4.20 -24.15
CA VAL A 112 -2.40 3.34 -24.84
C VAL A 112 -2.56 2.06 -24.02
N LYS A 113 -3.80 1.78 -23.56
CA LYS A 113 -4.14 0.49 -22.94
C LYS A 113 -3.97 -0.58 -24.02
N ALA A 114 -3.20 -1.65 -23.74
CA ALA A 114 -3.19 -2.81 -24.59
C ALA A 114 -4.61 -3.39 -24.59
N GLU A 115 -5.28 -3.38 -25.74
CA GLU A 115 -6.54 -4.13 -25.88
C GLU A 115 -6.24 -5.59 -25.56
N THR A 116 -6.82 -6.07 -24.49
CA THR A 116 -6.87 -7.51 -24.17
C THR A 116 -7.77 -8.10 -25.23
N ASN A 117 -7.20 -8.57 -26.33
CA ASN A 117 -7.93 -9.39 -27.30
C ASN A 117 -8.44 -10.60 -26.53
N SER A 118 -9.73 -10.55 -26.18
CA SER A 118 -10.49 -11.64 -25.61
C SER A 118 -10.31 -12.85 -26.52
N ALA A 119 -9.83 -13.92 -25.92
CA ALA A 119 -9.52 -15.19 -26.51
C ALA A 119 -10.57 -15.65 -27.52
N VAL A 120 -10.15 -15.81 -28.74
CA VAL A 120 -10.75 -16.81 -29.64
C VAL A 120 -10.35 -18.17 -29.09
N ASN A 121 -11.33 -18.89 -28.56
CA ASN A 121 -11.23 -20.30 -28.21
C ASN A 121 -10.74 -21.09 -29.43
N LEU A 122 -9.56 -21.67 -29.33
CA LEU A 122 -9.17 -22.84 -30.09
C LEU A 122 -8.74 -23.92 -29.10
N SER A 123 -9.73 -24.75 -28.80
CA SER A 123 -9.52 -26.07 -28.22
C SER A 123 -8.72 -26.92 -29.20
N SER A 124 -7.50 -27.32 -28.86
CA SER A 124 -6.94 -28.59 -29.29
C SER A 124 -5.90 -29.06 -28.28
N SER A 125 -6.25 -30.21 -27.73
CA SER A 125 -5.45 -31.13 -26.96
C SER A 125 -4.08 -31.41 -27.55
N THR A 126 -3.02 -31.41 -26.76
CA THR A 126 -2.07 -32.54 -26.68
C THR A 126 -1.06 -32.32 -25.53
N SER A 127 -0.79 -33.42 -24.87
CA SER A 127 -0.04 -33.60 -23.61
C SER A 127 1.48 -33.33 -23.73
N PRO A 128 2.18 -33.33 -22.57
CA PRO A 128 3.53 -32.81 -22.46
C PRO A 128 4.60 -33.86 -22.77
N SER A 129 5.70 -33.44 -23.32
CA SER A 129 6.95 -34.21 -23.31
C SER A 129 8.08 -33.41 -22.70
N THR A 130 8.54 -33.95 -21.63
CA THR A 130 9.79 -33.74 -20.92
C THR A 130 10.98 -33.87 -21.87
N ILE A 131 11.88 -32.90 -21.92
CA ILE A 131 13.29 -33.17 -22.28
C ILE A 131 14.23 -32.30 -21.47
N ALA A 132 15.22 -32.96 -21.00
CA ALA A 132 16.25 -32.59 -20.05
C ALA A 132 17.29 -31.60 -20.60
N SER A 133 17.92 -30.96 -19.63
CA SER A 133 19.17 -30.21 -19.69
C SER A 133 20.32 -30.94 -20.39
N SER A 134 21.10 -30.22 -21.18
CA SER A 134 22.56 -30.43 -21.21
C SER A 134 23.28 -29.17 -21.71
N SER A 135 24.29 -28.88 -20.99
CA SER A 135 25.31 -27.85 -21.02
C SER A 135 26.26 -27.90 -22.20
N THR A 136 27.07 -26.87 -22.25
CA THR A 136 28.42 -26.71 -22.82
C THR A 136 28.54 -26.11 -24.23
N GLY A 137 28.99 -24.88 -24.19
CA GLY A 137 30.21 -24.36 -24.79
C GLY A 137 30.44 -24.47 -26.28
N SER A 138 30.45 -23.33 -26.97
CA SER A 138 31.50 -23.03 -27.91
C SER A 138 31.45 -21.56 -28.35
N ALA A 139 32.52 -20.81 -28.11
CA ALA A 139 32.78 -19.55 -28.77
C ALA A 139 32.94 -19.81 -30.27
N GLY A 140 31.90 -19.49 -31.02
CA GLY A 140 31.90 -19.52 -32.50
C GLY A 140 31.73 -18.12 -33.02
N ASN A 141 32.75 -17.67 -33.79
CA ASN A 141 32.72 -16.50 -34.63
C ASN A 141 31.39 -16.37 -35.37
N ALA A 142 30.54 -15.47 -34.93
CA ALA A 142 29.39 -15.03 -35.71
C ALA A 142 29.92 -14.02 -36.75
N GLN A 143 30.18 -14.51 -37.94
CA GLN A 143 30.27 -13.71 -39.15
C GLN A 143 29.08 -12.75 -39.20
N ALA A 144 29.40 -11.48 -39.39
CA ALA A 144 28.45 -10.43 -39.71
C ALA A 144 27.64 -10.82 -40.96
N THR A 145 26.47 -11.43 -40.74
CA THR A 145 25.46 -11.54 -41.78
C THR A 145 24.87 -10.15 -41.99
N ASP A 146 25.05 -9.64 -43.21
CA ASP A 146 24.50 -8.41 -43.72
C ASP A 146 23.05 -8.18 -43.29
N ALA A 147 22.84 -7.27 -42.35
CA ALA A 147 21.53 -6.73 -42.02
C ALA A 147 21.12 -5.71 -43.12
N ALA A 148 20.84 -6.23 -44.30
CA ALA A 148 20.31 -5.44 -45.39
C ALA A 148 18.92 -4.92 -45.01
N GLY A 149 18.80 -3.62 -44.70
CA GLY A 149 17.52 -2.92 -44.64
C GLY A 149 17.18 -2.09 -43.41
N ILE A 150 17.96 -2.09 -42.34
CA ILE A 150 17.66 -1.25 -41.16
C ILE A 150 18.16 0.17 -41.44
N LYS A 151 17.25 1.07 -41.82
CA LYS A 151 17.58 2.49 -41.95
C LYS A 151 18.13 2.99 -40.61
N PRO A 152 19.30 3.66 -40.57
CA PRO A 152 19.86 4.16 -39.31
C PRO A 152 18.89 5.13 -38.62
N PRO A 153 18.94 5.21 -37.29
CA PRO A 153 18.05 6.06 -36.51
C PRO A 153 18.32 7.55 -36.78
N TRP A 154 17.31 8.38 -36.51
CA TRP A 154 17.43 9.82 -36.46
C TRP A 154 17.67 10.26 -35.00
N THR A 155 18.41 11.34 -34.84
CA THR A 155 18.53 12.06 -33.56
C THR A 155 17.64 13.30 -33.62
N ILE A 156 16.83 13.49 -32.58
CA ILE A 156 16.07 14.73 -32.36
C ILE A 156 16.78 15.45 -31.20
N ARG A 157 17.22 16.68 -31.46
CA ARG A 157 17.84 17.54 -30.46
C ARG A 157 17.00 18.80 -30.31
N LEU A 158 16.63 19.12 -29.08
CA LEU A 158 15.95 20.34 -28.70
C LEU A 158 16.90 21.12 -27.80
N ASP A 159 17.14 22.37 -28.11
CA ASP A 159 17.96 23.27 -27.30
C ASP A 159 17.25 24.62 -27.12
N ASN A 160 17.29 25.17 -25.93
CA ASN A 160 16.67 26.46 -25.57
C ASN A 160 15.20 26.58 -26.02
N ILE A 161 14.39 25.58 -25.63
CA ILE A 161 12.94 25.58 -25.88
C ILE A 161 12.23 26.26 -24.72
N LYS A 162 11.39 27.23 -25.02
CA LYS A 162 10.62 28.02 -24.07
C LYS A 162 9.14 27.98 -24.43
N ALA A 163 8.29 27.99 -23.41
CA ALA A 163 6.86 28.16 -23.59
C ALA A 163 6.31 29.14 -22.56
N THR A 164 5.39 29.98 -22.98
CA THR A 164 4.64 30.88 -22.10
C THR A 164 3.17 30.54 -22.18
N ASN A 165 2.43 30.90 -21.13
CA ASN A 165 0.99 30.71 -21.10
C ASN A 165 0.57 29.25 -21.35
N ILE A 166 1.20 28.30 -20.63
CA ILE A 166 0.79 26.89 -20.63
C ILE A 166 -0.55 26.82 -19.88
N ARG A 167 -1.63 26.52 -20.61
CA ARG A 167 -3.00 26.58 -20.08
C ARG A 167 -3.46 25.25 -19.54
N LYS A 168 -3.02 24.15 -20.14
CA LYS A 168 -3.53 22.81 -19.83
C LYS A 168 -2.46 21.75 -20.00
N VAL A 169 -2.39 20.86 -19.00
CA VAL A 169 -1.58 19.64 -19.06
C VAL A 169 -2.47 18.46 -18.66
N THR A 170 -2.62 17.49 -19.55
CA THR A 170 -3.40 16.28 -19.31
C THR A 170 -2.50 15.06 -19.36
N ILE A 171 -2.60 14.19 -18.37
CA ILE A 171 -1.85 12.94 -18.26
C ILE A 171 -2.84 11.82 -18.03
N ARG A 172 -2.89 10.84 -18.95
CA ARG A 172 -3.89 9.76 -18.90
C ARG A 172 -3.28 8.36 -18.99
N ASN A 173 -3.93 7.41 -18.34
CA ASN A 173 -3.61 5.98 -18.40
C ASN A 173 -2.16 5.64 -17.95
N LEU A 174 -1.55 6.41 -17.07
CA LEU A 174 -0.30 6.00 -16.42
C LEU A 174 -0.58 4.86 -15.44
N SER A 175 0.20 3.78 -15.50
CA SER A 175 0.03 2.65 -14.58
C SER A 175 0.21 3.09 -13.13
N GLY A 176 -0.82 2.88 -12.30
CA GLY A 176 -0.81 3.24 -10.88
C GLY A 176 -1.04 4.71 -10.57
N VAL A 177 -1.50 5.49 -11.56
CA VAL A 177 -1.83 6.91 -11.38
C VAL A 177 -3.17 7.16 -12.05
N GLU A 178 -4.08 7.85 -11.37
CA GLU A 178 -5.34 8.30 -11.95
C GLU A 178 -5.11 9.30 -13.08
N ASP A 179 -6.09 9.42 -13.97
CA ASP A 179 -6.04 10.40 -15.05
C ASP A 179 -6.08 11.81 -14.43
N MET A 180 -5.07 12.62 -14.75
CA MET A 180 -4.90 13.96 -14.19
C MET A 180 -5.05 15.01 -15.29
N GLU A 181 -5.79 16.06 -14.98
CA GLU A 181 -5.90 17.26 -15.79
C GLU A 181 -5.60 18.47 -14.93
N PHE A 182 -4.63 19.26 -15.35
CA PHE A 182 -4.20 20.48 -14.69
C PHE A 182 -4.51 21.67 -15.60
N ILE A 183 -5.33 22.58 -15.13
CA ILE A 183 -5.68 23.81 -15.83
C ILE A 183 -5.12 24.99 -15.03
N GLY A 184 -4.42 25.90 -15.70
CA GLY A 184 -3.79 27.01 -14.98
C GLY A 184 -2.97 27.93 -15.86
N LYS A 185 -1.92 28.49 -15.28
CA LYS A 185 -0.96 29.34 -15.98
C LYS A 185 0.44 28.82 -15.72
N GLY A 186 1.08 28.33 -16.76
CA GLY A 186 2.43 27.79 -16.66
C GLY A 186 3.39 28.42 -17.64
N GLN A 187 4.67 28.22 -17.37
CA GLN A 187 5.77 28.57 -18.26
C GLN A 187 6.86 27.50 -18.24
N LEU A 188 7.50 27.33 -19.36
CA LEU A 188 8.72 26.54 -19.53
C LEU A 188 9.84 27.51 -19.88
N ASP A 189 10.80 27.66 -18.98
CA ASP A 189 11.87 28.66 -19.13
C ASP A 189 13.02 28.13 -19.95
N ASP A 190 13.29 26.82 -19.85
CA ASP A 190 14.34 26.16 -20.60
C ASP A 190 14.06 24.64 -20.73
N LEU A 191 14.10 24.12 -21.95
CA LEU A 191 14.14 22.68 -22.18
C LEU A 191 15.28 22.38 -23.15
N LYS A 192 16.16 21.48 -22.70
CA LYS A 192 17.24 20.93 -23.48
C LYS A 192 17.23 19.43 -23.41
N MET A 193 17.04 18.78 -24.56
CA MET A 193 16.94 17.31 -24.62
C MET A 193 17.43 16.74 -25.94
N SER A 194 17.79 15.46 -25.92
CA SER A 194 18.10 14.67 -27.08
C SER A 194 17.45 13.30 -27.05
N VAL A 195 16.96 12.86 -28.21
CA VAL A 195 16.31 11.55 -28.36
C VAL A 195 16.77 10.89 -29.63
N VAL A 196 17.27 9.67 -29.54
CA VAL A 196 17.59 8.82 -30.68
C VAL A 196 16.38 7.94 -30.98
N THR A 197 15.84 8.08 -32.19
CA THR A 197 14.64 7.32 -32.63
C THR A 197 14.87 5.81 -32.62
N LYS A 198 13.81 5.02 -32.77
CA LYS A 198 13.84 3.54 -32.82
C LYS A 198 14.33 2.87 -31.51
N GLY A 199 14.15 3.52 -30.36
CA GLY A 199 14.51 2.98 -29.06
C GLY A 199 15.98 3.18 -28.69
N GLY A 200 16.62 4.18 -29.28
CA GLY A 200 17.94 4.62 -28.89
C GLY A 200 17.93 5.42 -27.56
N LEU A 201 19.04 6.12 -27.31
CA LEU A 201 19.22 6.90 -26.10
C LEU A 201 18.28 8.09 -26.04
N MET A 202 17.82 8.40 -24.83
CA MET A 202 17.10 9.61 -24.45
C MET A 202 17.84 10.29 -23.30
N GLN A 203 17.93 11.61 -23.35
CA GLN A 203 18.54 12.42 -22.32
C GLN A 203 17.81 13.77 -22.24
N VAL A 204 17.59 14.27 -21.03
CA VAL A 204 17.15 15.64 -20.79
C VAL A 204 18.23 16.32 -19.97
N ASP A 205 18.94 17.24 -20.60
CA ASP A 205 20.02 17.99 -19.92
C ASP A 205 19.43 18.94 -18.90
N ARG A 206 18.28 19.56 -19.24
CA ARG A 206 17.53 20.44 -18.35
C ARG A 206 16.07 20.57 -18.78
N ALA A 207 15.17 20.63 -17.80
CA ALA A 207 13.78 21.04 -17.95
C ALA A 207 13.45 21.96 -16.75
N LEU A 208 13.37 23.27 -17.01
CA LEU A 208 13.05 24.28 -16.00
C LEU A 208 11.71 24.91 -16.35
N GLY A 209 10.78 24.88 -15.40
CA GLY A 209 9.47 25.48 -15.61
C GLY A 209 8.68 25.62 -14.31
N SER A 210 7.57 26.33 -14.41
CA SER A 210 6.62 26.51 -13.31
C SER A 210 5.19 26.54 -13.82
N MET A 211 4.24 26.20 -12.95
CA MET A 211 2.81 26.27 -13.25
C MET A 211 2.05 26.62 -11.98
N THR A 212 1.10 27.55 -12.12
CA THR A 212 0.09 27.82 -11.09
C THR A 212 -1.22 27.18 -11.56
N ILE A 213 -1.63 26.15 -10.88
CA ILE A 213 -2.78 25.30 -11.21
C ILE A 213 -4.00 25.86 -10.49
N ALA A 214 -5.02 26.27 -11.24
CA ALA A 214 -6.25 26.84 -10.73
C ALA A 214 -7.41 25.81 -10.67
N SER A 215 -7.30 24.70 -11.41
CA SER A 215 -8.29 23.61 -11.40
C SER A 215 -7.58 22.28 -11.65
N GLN A 216 -8.03 21.25 -10.93
CA GLN A 216 -7.55 19.86 -11.06
C GLN A 216 -8.74 18.94 -11.29
N THR A 217 -8.52 17.74 -11.77
CA THR A 217 -9.57 16.73 -11.94
C THR A 217 -10.36 16.53 -10.64
N GLY A 218 -11.69 16.69 -10.71
CA GLY A 218 -12.59 16.51 -9.56
C GLY A 218 -12.84 17.76 -8.70
N ALA A 219 -12.15 18.88 -8.95
CA ALA A 219 -12.38 20.15 -8.23
C ALA A 219 -12.53 21.31 -9.23
N GLU A 220 -13.74 21.87 -9.32
CA GLU A 220 -14.01 23.01 -10.20
C GLU A 220 -13.53 24.35 -9.64
N ASN A 221 -13.41 24.49 -8.31
CA ASN A 221 -12.90 25.68 -7.63
C ASN A 221 -11.93 25.25 -6.52
N ILE A 222 -10.68 25.62 -6.63
CA ILE A 222 -9.68 25.48 -5.58
C ILE A 222 -9.56 26.83 -4.88
N ASP A 223 -9.79 26.86 -3.56
CA ASP A 223 -9.72 28.09 -2.74
C ASP A 223 -8.33 28.73 -2.79
N ALA A 224 -7.27 27.92 -2.89
CA ALA A 224 -5.91 28.37 -3.08
C ALA A 224 -5.24 27.60 -4.24
N PRO A 225 -4.73 28.31 -5.27
CA PRO A 225 -4.11 27.65 -6.41
C PRO A 225 -2.82 26.91 -6.01
N LEU A 226 -2.58 25.74 -6.59
CA LEU A 226 -1.35 24.98 -6.41
C LEU A 226 -0.25 25.55 -7.32
N ALA A 227 0.82 26.08 -6.73
CA ALA A 227 2.01 26.51 -7.43
C ALA A 227 3.05 25.40 -7.45
N VAL A 228 3.49 25.00 -8.65
CA VAL A 228 4.54 23.98 -8.85
C VAL A 228 5.68 24.61 -9.63
N LYS A 229 6.92 24.35 -9.20
CA LYS A 229 8.15 24.73 -9.90
C LYS A 229 9.07 23.51 -9.96
N ALA A 230 9.68 23.29 -11.13
CA ALA A 230 10.58 22.15 -11.33
C ALA A 230 11.82 22.58 -12.11
N ASP A 231 13.00 22.10 -11.69
CA ASP A 231 14.26 22.15 -12.42
C ASP A 231 14.83 20.72 -12.42
N LEU A 232 14.66 20.03 -13.54
CA LEU A 232 14.91 18.59 -13.65
C LEU A 232 15.87 18.29 -14.79
N SER A 233 16.64 17.23 -14.61
CA SER A 233 17.43 16.57 -15.67
C SER A 233 17.17 15.07 -15.65
N ILE A 234 17.38 14.43 -16.80
CA ILE A 234 17.23 12.97 -16.95
C ILE A 234 18.50 12.46 -17.61
N ALA A 235 19.23 11.61 -16.91
CA ALA A 235 20.46 11.02 -17.41
C ALA A 235 20.20 10.15 -18.65
N SER A 236 21.22 10.03 -19.48
CA SER A 236 21.15 9.27 -20.73
C SER A 236 20.80 7.80 -20.47
N HIS A 237 19.69 7.35 -21.04
CA HIS A 237 19.22 5.97 -20.91
C HIS A 237 18.44 5.52 -22.14
N ARG A 238 18.13 4.22 -22.23
CA ARG A 238 17.24 3.67 -23.25
C ARG A 238 15.86 3.42 -22.68
N PRO A 239 14.84 4.25 -22.95
CA PRO A 239 13.52 4.17 -22.29
C PRO A 239 12.80 2.84 -22.46
N ARG A 240 13.19 2.01 -23.44
CA ARG A 240 12.59 0.70 -23.71
C ARG A 240 13.10 -0.41 -22.78
N GLU A 241 14.26 -0.24 -22.18
CA GLU A 241 14.89 -1.21 -21.27
C GLU A 241 14.29 -1.13 -19.85
N TYR A 242 13.64 -0.02 -19.52
CA TYR A 242 13.08 0.26 -18.19
C TYR A 242 11.55 0.37 -18.22
N ARG A 243 10.88 -0.12 -17.19
CA ARG A 243 9.41 -0.13 -17.10
C ARG A 243 8.91 0.70 -15.91
N GLY A 244 7.80 1.41 -16.12
CA GLY A 244 7.10 2.13 -15.03
C GLY A 244 8.02 3.04 -14.22
N LYS A 245 8.01 2.86 -12.91
CA LYS A 245 8.77 3.65 -11.93
C LYS A 245 10.30 3.50 -12.08
N GLU A 246 10.83 2.41 -12.66
CA GLU A 246 12.28 2.20 -12.87
C GLU A 246 12.95 3.36 -13.63
N LYS A 247 12.20 4.06 -14.48
CA LYS A 247 12.71 5.23 -15.22
C LYS A 247 13.05 6.41 -14.32
N LEU A 248 12.49 6.47 -13.12
CA LEU A 248 12.75 7.54 -12.17
C LEU A 248 14.20 7.50 -11.63
N GLU A 249 14.91 6.36 -11.76
CA GLU A 249 16.34 6.24 -11.42
C GLU A 249 17.22 7.25 -12.17
N PHE A 250 16.78 7.74 -13.33
CA PHE A 250 17.53 8.66 -14.16
C PHE A 250 17.25 10.13 -13.86
N PHE A 251 16.33 10.42 -12.94
CA PHE A 251 15.92 11.79 -12.60
C PHE A 251 16.84 12.41 -11.56
N THR A 252 17.26 13.65 -11.82
CA THR A 252 17.99 14.50 -10.88
C THR A 252 17.45 15.91 -10.98
N GLY A 253 17.28 16.60 -9.84
CA GLY A 253 16.83 17.97 -9.79
C GLY A 253 15.98 18.30 -8.58
N GLN A 254 15.14 19.32 -8.70
CA GLN A 254 14.35 19.86 -7.61
C GLN A 254 12.92 20.13 -8.06
N ILE A 255 11.97 19.82 -7.18
CA ILE A 255 10.55 20.13 -7.35
C ILE A 255 10.07 20.88 -6.10
N GLU A 256 9.45 22.03 -6.30
CA GLU A 256 8.77 22.80 -5.27
C GLU A 256 7.26 22.75 -5.57
N ALA A 257 6.41 22.50 -4.57
CA ALA A 257 4.97 22.55 -4.69
C ALA A 257 4.38 23.24 -3.45
N LYS A 258 3.48 24.20 -3.66
CA LYS A 258 2.82 24.92 -2.57
C LYS A 258 1.42 25.35 -2.96
N GLY A 259 0.45 25.09 -2.10
CA GLY A 259 -0.95 25.45 -2.28
C GLY A 259 -1.90 24.29 -2.00
N ASN A 260 -3.13 24.38 -2.46
CA ASN A 260 -4.13 23.34 -2.25
C ASN A 260 -4.06 22.26 -3.33
N LEU A 261 -4.08 21.01 -2.91
CA LEU A 261 -4.08 19.83 -3.75
C LEU A 261 -5.43 19.11 -3.60
N ALA A 262 -6.22 19.06 -4.68
CA ALA A 262 -7.58 18.50 -4.67
C ALA A 262 -7.61 16.97 -4.42
N SER A 263 -6.53 16.28 -4.67
CA SER A 263 -6.36 14.88 -4.32
C SER A 263 -4.87 14.51 -4.41
N ILE A 264 -4.31 14.02 -3.32
CA ILE A 264 -3.14 13.14 -3.44
C ILE A 264 -3.73 11.78 -3.80
N GLY A 265 -3.82 11.40 -5.06
CA GLY A 265 -4.17 10.02 -5.39
C GLY A 265 -3.37 9.07 -4.51
N SER A 266 -3.88 7.87 -4.22
CA SER A 266 -3.26 6.94 -3.26
C SER A 266 -1.76 6.78 -3.50
N ALA A 267 -0.97 7.63 -2.81
CA ALA A 267 0.48 7.57 -2.86
C ALA A 267 0.93 6.44 -1.94
N GLU A 268 1.43 5.35 -2.52
CA GLU A 268 2.08 4.29 -1.77
C GLU A 268 3.42 4.79 -1.26
N PHE A 269 3.48 5.18 0.02
CA PHE A 269 4.72 5.66 0.67
C PHE A 269 5.62 4.52 1.12
N LEU A 270 5.05 3.38 1.48
CA LEU A 270 5.80 2.18 1.85
C LEU A 270 5.33 1.02 0.98
N PRO A 271 6.16 0.57 0.07
CA PRO A 271 5.81 -0.49 -0.87
C PRO A 271 5.92 -1.90 -0.28
N ASP A 272 5.97 -2.05 1.03
CA ASP A 272 5.85 -3.37 1.64
C ASP A 272 4.42 -3.87 1.42
N ARG A 273 4.29 -4.92 0.62
CA ARG A 273 3.01 -5.57 0.31
C ARG A 273 2.23 -6.00 1.55
N ASN A 274 2.90 -6.14 2.68
CA ASN A 274 2.29 -6.57 3.94
C ASN A 274 1.76 -5.40 4.76
N LEU A 275 2.39 -4.22 4.68
CA LEU A 275 1.95 -3.02 5.39
C LEU A 275 0.91 -2.23 4.60
N ASN A 276 0.98 -2.27 3.26
CA ASN A 276 0.06 -1.60 2.35
C ASN A 276 -0.24 -0.15 2.76
N LEU A 277 0.82 0.60 3.14
CA LEU A 277 0.65 1.98 3.57
C LEU A 277 0.47 2.89 2.38
N SER A 278 -0.72 3.44 2.22
CA SER A 278 -1.01 4.50 1.26
C SER A 278 -1.66 5.69 1.93
N VAL A 279 -1.52 6.84 1.33
CA VAL A 279 -2.10 8.10 1.80
C VAL A 279 -2.86 8.76 0.67
N GLY A 280 -4.02 9.33 0.98
CA GLY A 280 -4.86 10.09 0.07
C GLY A 280 -5.59 11.21 0.79
N GLY A 281 -6.34 11.99 0.03
CA GLY A 281 -7.13 13.11 0.55
C GLY A 281 -6.85 14.40 -0.21
N GLU A 282 -7.63 15.43 0.09
CA GLU A 282 -7.42 16.80 -0.37
C GLU A 282 -6.85 17.64 0.77
N GLY A 283 -6.06 18.66 0.46
CA GLY A 283 -5.48 19.52 1.50
C GLY A 283 -4.38 20.45 1.01
N ASP A 284 -3.78 21.15 1.95
CA ASP A 284 -2.70 22.09 1.69
C ASP A 284 -1.33 21.40 1.70
N ILE A 285 -0.54 21.62 0.67
CA ILE A 285 0.80 21.06 0.51
C ILE A 285 1.87 22.17 0.51
N ASP A 286 2.99 21.93 1.20
CA ASP A 286 4.25 22.64 1.06
C ASP A 286 5.38 21.61 0.93
N ALA A 287 5.94 21.49 -0.26
CA ALA A 287 6.92 20.46 -0.55
C ALA A 287 8.14 21.03 -1.28
N LEU A 288 9.30 20.56 -0.89
CA LEU A 288 10.57 20.72 -1.58
C LEU A 288 11.22 19.35 -1.71
N LEU A 289 11.29 18.83 -2.92
CA LEU A 289 11.91 17.54 -3.21
C LEU A 289 13.23 17.76 -3.93
N ILE A 290 14.33 17.34 -3.33
CA ILE A 290 15.66 17.33 -3.93
C ILE A 290 15.98 15.90 -4.33
N ILE A 291 16.15 15.67 -5.63
CA ILE A 291 16.26 14.34 -6.22
C ILE A 291 17.65 14.19 -6.85
N ASP A 292 18.34 13.09 -6.56
CA ASP A 292 19.56 12.72 -7.27
C ASP A 292 19.47 11.25 -7.67
N LYS A 293 19.46 10.98 -8.99
CA LYS A 293 19.31 9.63 -9.56
C LYS A 293 18.11 8.87 -8.98
N GLY A 294 16.97 9.56 -8.91
CA GLY A 294 15.73 8.98 -8.41
C GLY A 294 15.66 8.75 -6.90
N GLU A 295 16.59 9.27 -6.14
CA GLU A 295 16.66 9.16 -4.69
C GLU A 295 16.46 10.54 -4.05
N LEU A 296 15.64 10.63 -3.01
CA LEU A 296 15.46 11.86 -2.24
C LEU A 296 16.71 12.13 -1.41
N LYS A 297 17.16 13.39 -1.41
CA LYS A 297 18.37 13.86 -0.73
C LYS A 297 18.06 14.81 0.42
N SER A 298 19.06 15.00 1.26
CA SER A 298 19.04 15.92 2.39
C SER A 298 18.53 17.30 2.00
N GLY A 299 17.65 17.87 2.83
CA GLY A 299 16.92 19.10 2.55
C GLY A 299 15.56 18.90 1.87
N SER A 300 15.24 17.68 1.41
CA SER A 300 13.87 17.36 0.98
C SER A 300 12.92 17.42 2.17
N ARG A 301 11.76 18.05 1.97
CA ARG A 301 10.70 18.16 2.95
C ARG A 301 9.33 18.16 2.29
N LEU A 302 8.33 17.72 3.03
CA LEU A 302 6.92 17.75 2.65
C LEU A 302 6.10 17.99 3.92
N SER A 303 5.18 18.93 3.87
CA SER A 303 4.05 19.08 4.79
C SER A 303 2.78 19.00 3.98
N PHE A 304 1.80 18.25 4.50
CA PHE A 304 0.47 18.16 3.92
C PHE A 304 -0.55 18.15 5.05
N ASP A 305 -1.45 19.11 5.02
CA ASP A 305 -2.49 19.33 6.03
C ASP A 305 -3.85 19.08 5.38
N SER A 306 -4.70 18.24 5.99
CA SER A 306 -5.97 17.80 5.41
C SER A 306 -7.07 17.66 6.47
N ASP A 307 -8.26 18.17 6.16
CA ASP A 307 -9.45 17.94 6.97
C ASP A 307 -10.06 16.54 6.76
N ALA A 308 -9.66 15.84 5.68
CA ALA A 308 -10.14 14.52 5.30
C ALA A 308 -8.98 13.61 4.84
N LEU A 309 -7.91 13.56 5.62
CA LEU A 309 -6.75 12.70 5.37
C LEU A 309 -7.18 11.24 5.38
N GLN A 310 -6.86 10.53 4.32
CA GLN A 310 -7.11 9.10 4.20
C GLN A 310 -5.78 8.35 4.29
N THR A 311 -5.71 7.38 5.18
CA THR A 311 -4.55 6.48 5.24
C THR A 311 -5.04 5.04 5.17
N THR A 312 -4.37 4.20 4.38
CA THR A 312 -4.62 2.76 4.34
C THR A 312 -3.41 2.04 4.89
N PHE A 313 -3.60 1.14 5.85
CA PHE A 313 -2.55 0.29 6.40
C PHE A 313 -3.14 -1.04 6.90
N LEU A 314 -2.45 -2.14 6.69
CA LEU A 314 -2.83 -3.48 7.16
C LEU A 314 -4.28 -3.90 6.78
N ASN A 315 -4.79 -3.46 5.63
CA ASN A 315 -6.18 -3.66 5.17
C ASN A 315 -7.25 -2.84 5.95
N PHE A 316 -6.84 -1.80 6.65
CA PHE A 316 -7.73 -0.81 7.24
C PHE A 316 -7.55 0.54 6.58
N ARG A 317 -8.64 1.25 6.41
CA ARG A 317 -8.66 2.63 5.94
C ARG A 317 -8.99 3.55 7.11
N SER A 318 -8.11 4.49 7.41
CA SER A 318 -8.41 5.58 8.33
C SER A 318 -8.83 6.81 7.55
N VAL A 319 -9.82 7.52 8.04
CA VAL A 319 -10.26 8.82 7.51
C VAL A 319 -10.41 9.79 8.66
N GLY A 320 -9.83 11.00 8.53
CA GLY A 320 -9.93 12.02 9.59
C GLY A 320 -9.15 13.28 9.29
N GLN A 321 -9.26 14.25 10.18
CA GLN A 321 -8.43 15.47 10.11
C GLN A 321 -7.01 15.12 10.55
N GLY A 322 -6.01 15.54 9.77
CA GLY A 322 -4.64 15.19 10.10
C GLY A 322 -3.60 15.83 9.19
N GLN A 323 -2.35 15.53 9.51
CA GLN A 323 -1.18 16.08 8.81
C GLN A 323 -0.17 14.99 8.46
N ILE A 324 0.62 15.26 7.43
CA ILE A 324 1.79 14.48 7.05
C ILE A 324 2.99 15.41 7.06
N ALA A 325 4.05 15.00 7.73
CA ALA A 325 5.36 15.64 7.65
C ALA A 325 6.39 14.61 7.20
N ALA A 326 7.15 14.92 6.15
CA ALA A 326 8.25 14.08 5.72
C ALA A 326 9.51 14.93 5.51
N SER A 327 10.66 14.36 5.83
CA SER A 327 11.95 15.03 5.66
C SER A 327 13.08 14.05 5.37
N VAL A 328 14.15 14.57 4.77
CA VAL A 328 15.41 13.85 4.58
C VAL A 328 16.54 14.65 5.21
N ASP A 329 17.22 14.05 6.20
CA ASP A 329 18.30 14.65 6.96
C ASP A 329 19.47 13.66 7.11
N ASP A 330 20.56 13.88 6.39
CA ASP A 330 21.73 12.99 6.37
C ASP A 330 22.50 12.94 7.69
N GLN A 331 22.16 13.79 8.68
CA GLN A 331 22.77 13.76 10.01
C GLN A 331 22.19 12.66 10.91
N ARG A 332 21.07 12.05 10.50
CA ARG A 332 20.39 11.00 11.24
C ARG A 332 20.85 9.62 10.78
N GLU A 333 20.78 8.63 11.67
CA GLU A 333 21.04 7.22 11.33
C GLU A 333 20.09 6.70 10.23
N ARG A 334 18.83 7.16 10.28
CA ARG A 334 17.82 6.95 9.25
C ARG A 334 17.42 8.32 8.69
N PRO A 335 18.06 8.74 7.60
CA PRO A 335 17.84 10.06 7.03
C PRO A 335 16.40 10.39 6.66
N VAL A 336 15.66 9.42 6.14
CA VAL A 336 14.27 9.61 5.72
C VAL A 336 13.34 9.40 6.90
N GLU A 337 12.49 10.36 7.16
CA GLU A 337 11.50 10.33 8.22
C GLU A 337 10.14 10.78 7.68
N ILE A 338 9.09 10.04 8.01
CA ILE A 338 7.70 10.33 7.65
C ILE A 338 6.87 10.21 8.92
N ASN A 339 6.15 11.26 9.26
CA ASN A 339 5.21 11.31 10.36
C ASN A 339 3.82 11.61 9.79
N ILE A 340 2.84 10.82 10.20
CA ILE A 340 1.42 11.01 9.89
C ILE A 340 0.69 11.09 11.22
N GLU A 341 -0.02 12.16 11.43
CA GLU A 341 -0.82 12.40 12.63
C GLU A 341 -2.26 12.62 12.21
N VAL A 342 -3.20 11.88 12.81
CA VAL A 342 -4.63 12.03 12.57
C VAL A 342 -5.31 12.29 13.90
N GLU A 343 -5.77 13.52 14.10
CA GLU A 343 -6.31 14.00 15.39
C GLU A 343 -7.62 13.30 15.75
N GLN A 344 -8.53 13.18 14.80
CA GLN A 344 -9.79 12.46 14.93
C GLN A 344 -9.94 11.55 13.73
N PHE A 345 -10.14 10.26 13.96
CA PHE A 345 -10.18 9.31 12.88
C PHE A 345 -11.30 8.28 13.05
N LYS A 346 -11.74 7.75 11.92
CA LYS A 346 -12.52 6.53 11.81
C LYS A 346 -11.68 5.46 11.12
N LEU A 347 -11.62 4.28 11.71
CA LEU A 347 -10.97 3.13 11.11
C LEU A 347 -12.03 2.24 10.48
N LEU A 348 -11.93 2.10 9.17
CA LEU A 348 -12.85 1.34 8.32
C LEU A 348 -12.14 0.09 7.80
N LYS A 349 -12.89 -0.93 7.47
CA LYS A 349 -12.36 -2.04 6.67
C LYS A 349 -12.16 -1.59 5.23
N GLU A 350 -11.05 -1.98 4.59
CA GLU A 350 -10.63 -1.50 3.26
C GLU A 350 -11.75 -1.60 2.20
N ASP A 351 -12.52 -2.67 2.21
CA ASP A 351 -13.59 -2.95 1.23
C ASP A 351 -15.02 -2.70 1.77
N SER A 352 -15.16 -1.95 2.85
CA SER A 352 -16.43 -1.79 3.54
C SER A 352 -16.51 -0.43 4.23
N ASP A 353 -17.71 0.13 4.30
CA ASP A 353 -17.98 1.33 5.11
C ASP A 353 -18.34 1.01 6.57
N VAL A 354 -17.99 -0.20 7.04
CA VAL A 354 -18.20 -0.58 8.44
C VAL A 354 -17.13 0.04 9.32
N ASP A 355 -17.57 0.85 10.27
CA ASP A 355 -16.71 1.47 11.28
C ASP A 355 -16.24 0.41 12.29
N TYR A 356 -14.94 0.09 12.28
CA TYR A 356 -14.36 -0.79 13.30
C TYR A 356 -14.11 -0.05 14.60
N LEU A 357 -13.60 1.17 14.51
CA LEU A 357 -13.41 2.04 15.66
C LEU A 357 -13.33 3.51 15.22
N GLU A 358 -13.69 4.39 16.12
CA GLU A 358 -13.45 5.83 16.08
C GLU A 358 -12.42 6.17 17.15
N GLY A 359 -11.58 7.16 16.92
CA GLY A 359 -10.55 7.48 17.91
C GLY A 359 -9.91 8.84 17.73
N THR A 360 -8.97 9.10 18.61
CA THR A 360 -8.12 10.30 18.57
C THR A 360 -6.66 9.92 18.59
N ASP A 361 -5.83 10.83 18.06
CA ASP A 361 -4.39 10.75 18.11
C ASP A 361 -3.83 9.43 17.54
N LEU A 362 -4.23 9.12 16.30
CA LEU A 362 -3.56 8.09 15.51
C LEU A 362 -2.25 8.66 14.97
N THR A 363 -1.14 8.05 15.34
CA THR A 363 0.18 8.41 14.84
C THR A 363 0.81 7.26 14.07
N ILE A 364 1.38 7.57 12.90
CA ILE A 364 2.16 6.63 12.10
C ILE A 364 3.53 7.28 11.85
N HIS A 365 4.58 6.56 12.19
CA HIS A 365 5.95 7.01 11.97
C HIS A 365 6.69 5.97 11.15
N ALA A 366 7.41 6.43 10.12
CA ALA A 366 8.28 5.61 9.31
C ALA A 366 9.65 6.27 9.16
N ALA A 367 10.71 5.49 9.28
CA ALA A 367 12.07 5.95 9.06
C ALA A 367 12.86 4.93 8.24
N ALA A 368 13.66 5.42 7.29
CA ALA A 368 14.42 4.58 6.39
C ALA A 368 15.81 5.17 6.08
N PRO A 369 16.79 4.34 5.70
CA PRO A 369 18.10 4.82 5.28
C PRO A 369 18.04 5.68 4.01
N ARG A 370 17.12 5.34 3.09
CA ARG A 370 16.95 6.01 1.80
C ARG A 370 15.51 5.92 1.31
N PHE A 371 15.13 6.87 0.45
CA PHE A 371 13.86 6.82 -0.27
C PHE A 371 14.12 6.89 -1.77
N LYS A 372 13.88 5.76 -2.46
CA LYS A 372 14.06 5.61 -3.90
C LYS A 372 12.72 5.68 -4.60
N LEU A 373 12.50 6.66 -5.45
CA LEU A 373 11.27 6.86 -6.22
C LEU A 373 10.96 5.67 -7.16
N TYR A 374 11.98 4.91 -7.53
CA TYR A 374 11.89 3.79 -8.48
C TYR A 374 11.81 2.41 -7.83
N SER A 375 12.06 2.29 -6.53
CA SER A 375 12.03 1.02 -5.80
C SER A 375 10.78 0.93 -4.94
N GLN A 376 10.22 -0.27 -4.85
CA GLN A 376 9.10 -0.59 -3.98
C GLN A 376 9.53 -1.50 -2.80
N ALA A 377 10.80 -1.68 -2.56
CA ALA A 377 11.30 -2.48 -1.44
C ALA A 377 11.67 -1.57 -0.26
N LEU A 378 11.19 -1.93 0.93
CA LEU A 378 11.76 -1.39 2.16
C LEU A 378 13.23 -1.79 2.21
N GLU A 379 14.10 -0.81 2.43
CA GLU A 379 15.51 -1.09 2.63
C GLU A 379 15.71 -1.76 3.99
N GLU A 380 16.72 -2.62 4.07
CA GLU A 380 17.22 -3.11 5.36
C GLU A 380 17.47 -1.91 6.29
N ASN A 381 17.20 -2.07 7.57
CA ASN A 381 17.31 -1.02 8.59
C ASN A 381 16.19 0.05 8.57
N SER A 382 15.05 -0.23 7.96
CA SER A 382 13.86 0.62 8.09
C SER A 382 13.12 0.38 9.41
N ALA A 383 12.46 1.40 9.92
CA ALA A 383 11.57 1.33 11.07
C ALA A 383 10.18 1.84 10.69
N PHE A 384 9.18 1.25 11.32
CA PHE A 384 7.80 1.67 11.21
C PHE A 384 7.15 1.55 12.58
N SER A 385 6.32 2.50 12.96
CA SER A 385 5.45 2.37 14.11
C SER A 385 4.10 3.00 13.84
N PHE A 386 3.07 2.44 14.47
CA PHE A 386 1.79 3.10 14.59
C PHE A 386 1.32 3.05 16.05
N ASN A 387 0.56 4.06 16.46
CA ASN A 387 0.00 4.14 17.79
C ASN A 387 -1.39 4.77 17.76
N ILE A 388 -2.30 4.22 18.54
CA ILE A 388 -3.63 4.75 18.82
C ILE A 388 -3.64 5.14 20.29
N ALA A 389 -3.76 6.44 20.57
CA ALA A 389 -3.81 6.92 21.94
C ALA A 389 -5.14 6.56 22.61
N GLU A 390 -6.24 6.76 21.90
CA GLU A 390 -7.58 6.40 22.34
C GLU A 390 -8.45 6.01 21.15
N GLY A 391 -9.10 4.85 21.25
CA GLY A 391 -10.08 4.36 20.29
C GLY A 391 -11.34 3.87 20.98
N ARG A 392 -12.50 4.07 20.36
CA ARG A 392 -13.80 3.60 20.80
C ARG A 392 -14.41 2.68 19.74
N VAL A 393 -14.77 1.50 20.18
CA VAL A 393 -15.50 0.49 19.42
C VAL A 393 -16.97 0.61 19.79
N SER A 394 -17.80 1.11 18.88
CA SER A 394 -19.24 1.31 19.11
C SER A 394 -20.04 0.00 19.03
N ASP A 395 -19.54 -0.97 18.27
CA ASP A 395 -20.15 -2.30 18.13
C ASP A 395 -19.05 -3.39 18.10
N ILE A 396 -18.94 -4.12 19.20
CA ILE A 396 -17.94 -5.17 19.36
C ILE A 396 -18.24 -6.40 18.47
N THR A 397 -19.46 -6.54 17.95
CA THR A 397 -19.85 -7.70 17.13
C THR A 397 -19.05 -7.82 15.83
N HIS A 398 -18.51 -6.70 15.32
CA HIS A 398 -17.63 -6.70 14.16
C HIS A 398 -16.35 -7.52 14.35
N TYR A 399 -15.94 -7.77 15.59
CA TYR A 399 -14.76 -8.56 15.92
C TYR A 399 -14.99 -10.07 15.94
N ASN A 400 -16.23 -10.53 15.73
CA ASN A 400 -16.53 -11.96 15.62
C ASN A 400 -15.74 -12.65 14.50
N GLU A 401 -15.33 -11.93 13.46
CA GLU A 401 -14.51 -12.49 12.38
C GLU A 401 -13.11 -12.98 12.84
N PHE A 402 -12.62 -12.49 13.98
CA PHE A 402 -11.36 -12.89 14.58
C PHE A 402 -11.50 -14.02 15.60
N ILE A 403 -12.72 -14.28 16.07
CA ILE A 403 -13.01 -15.36 17.03
C ILE A 403 -13.11 -16.69 16.29
N MET A 404 -12.48 -17.71 16.84
CA MET A 404 -12.54 -19.03 16.26
C MET A 404 -13.95 -19.63 16.39
N PRO A 405 -14.55 -20.13 15.32
CA PRO A 405 -15.84 -20.79 15.35
C PRO A 405 -15.87 -21.98 16.34
N GLY A 406 -14.73 -22.67 16.51
CA GLY A 406 -14.58 -23.80 17.43
C GLY A 406 -14.68 -23.44 18.92
N ALA A 407 -14.43 -22.19 19.28
CA ALA A 407 -14.59 -21.74 20.66
C ALA A 407 -16.05 -21.72 21.12
N ASN A 408 -17.01 -21.79 20.18
CA ASN A 408 -18.45 -21.67 20.44
C ASN A 408 -18.79 -20.39 21.25
N LEU A 409 -18.07 -19.31 20.95
CA LEU A 409 -18.14 -18.04 21.61
C LEU A 409 -18.45 -16.98 20.56
N GLN A 410 -19.45 -16.15 20.80
CA GLN A 410 -19.85 -15.09 19.90
C GLN A 410 -20.14 -13.81 20.69
N LEU A 411 -19.60 -12.69 20.25
CA LEU A 411 -19.96 -11.38 20.76
C LEU A 411 -21.33 -10.99 20.20
N ILE A 412 -22.27 -10.66 21.07
CA ILE A 412 -23.66 -10.37 20.70
C ILE A 412 -23.95 -8.88 20.78
N ALA A 413 -23.42 -8.21 21.81
CA ALA A 413 -23.57 -6.79 22.03
C ALA A 413 -22.45 -6.26 22.94
N GLY A 414 -22.28 -4.96 22.94
CA GLY A 414 -21.36 -4.26 23.83
C GLY A 414 -20.52 -3.23 23.08
N THR A 415 -19.82 -2.42 23.86
CA THR A 415 -18.88 -1.42 23.38
C THR A 415 -17.51 -1.66 23.99
N ALA A 416 -16.46 -1.13 23.37
CA ALA A 416 -15.14 -1.21 23.94
C ALA A 416 -14.33 0.06 23.70
N THR A 417 -13.29 0.26 24.52
CA THR A 417 -12.21 1.19 24.25
C THR A 417 -10.95 0.43 23.89
N THR A 418 -10.09 1.03 23.08
CA THR A 418 -8.81 0.45 22.71
C THR A 418 -7.72 1.50 22.74
N LYS A 419 -6.53 1.09 23.08
CA LYS A 419 -5.30 1.88 22.96
C LYS A 419 -4.11 0.97 22.73
N GLY A 420 -3.05 1.48 22.14
CA GLY A 420 -1.83 0.71 21.95
C GLY A 420 -1.16 0.97 20.62
N GLY A 421 -0.08 0.26 20.39
CA GLY A 421 0.71 0.47 19.19
C GLY A 421 1.58 -0.73 18.85
N LEU A 422 2.18 -0.61 17.67
CA LEU A 422 3.08 -1.58 17.11
C LEU A 422 4.33 -0.87 16.59
N GLU A 423 5.48 -1.44 16.86
CA GLU A 423 6.77 -1.01 16.32
C GLU A 423 7.39 -2.14 15.51
N ILE A 424 7.88 -1.83 14.34
CA ILE A 424 8.60 -2.75 13.46
C ILE A 424 9.98 -2.16 13.23
N ASN A 425 11.01 -2.91 13.63
CA ASN A 425 12.39 -2.55 13.39
C ASN A 425 13.08 -3.71 12.70
N ASN A 426 13.64 -3.50 11.53
CA ASN A 426 14.34 -4.53 10.74
C ASN A 426 13.50 -5.80 10.54
N GLY A 427 12.20 -5.63 10.23
CA GLY A 427 11.26 -6.73 10.04
C GLY A 427 10.77 -7.39 11.32
N VAL A 428 11.31 -7.03 12.49
CA VAL A 428 10.87 -7.56 13.79
C VAL A 428 9.82 -6.63 14.39
N ALA A 429 8.62 -7.17 14.61
CA ALA A 429 7.50 -6.44 15.21
C ALA A 429 7.42 -6.66 16.72
N LYS A 430 7.14 -5.59 17.46
CA LYS A 430 6.82 -5.58 18.90
C LYS A 430 5.68 -4.63 19.14
N GLY A 431 4.87 -4.90 20.15
CA GLY A 431 3.77 -3.98 20.48
C GLY A 431 2.90 -4.46 21.62
N GLU A 432 2.02 -3.57 22.04
CA GLU A 432 1.01 -3.85 23.04
C GLU A 432 -0.32 -3.20 22.60
N MET A 433 -1.40 -3.96 22.74
CA MET A 433 -2.76 -3.49 22.48
C MET A 433 -3.62 -3.84 23.70
N GLU A 434 -4.32 -2.85 24.22
CA GLU A 434 -5.32 -3.01 25.27
C GLU A 434 -6.71 -2.76 24.69
N ILE A 435 -7.64 -3.67 24.95
CA ILE A 435 -9.06 -3.54 24.62
C ILE A 435 -9.84 -3.74 25.92
N SER A 436 -10.68 -2.77 26.28
CA SER A 436 -11.52 -2.81 27.49
C SER A 436 -12.98 -2.67 27.07
N GLY A 437 -13.73 -3.76 27.18
CA GLY A 437 -15.16 -3.82 26.89
C GLY A 437 -15.98 -3.66 28.16
N THR A 438 -17.07 -2.93 28.08
CA THR A 438 -18.01 -2.73 29.16
C THR A 438 -19.38 -3.24 28.72
N ASP A 439 -20.10 -3.94 29.62
CA ASP A 439 -21.40 -4.55 29.35
C ASP A 439 -21.42 -5.40 28.07
N VAL A 440 -20.36 -6.20 27.89
CA VAL A 440 -20.22 -7.08 26.73
C VAL A 440 -21.08 -8.31 26.91
N THR A 441 -21.98 -8.54 25.98
CA THR A 441 -22.77 -9.78 25.92
C THR A 441 -22.09 -10.80 25.03
N VAL A 442 -21.78 -11.95 25.62
CA VAL A 442 -21.12 -13.08 24.96
C VAL A 442 -22.06 -14.28 24.95
N SER A 443 -22.32 -14.84 23.77
CA SER A 443 -23.03 -16.11 23.65
C SER A 443 -22.05 -17.28 23.64
N THR A 444 -22.36 -18.31 24.43
CA THR A 444 -21.63 -19.59 24.46
C THR A 444 -22.43 -20.73 23.80
N GLY A 445 -23.25 -20.39 22.81
CA GLY A 445 -24.10 -21.31 22.07
C GLY A 445 -25.42 -21.67 22.74
N SER A 446 -25.46 -21.86 24.05
CA SER A 446 -26.70 -22.15 24.79
C SER A 446 -27.08 -21.08 25.81
N ARG A 447 -26.21 -20.14 26.09
CA ARG A 447 -26.40 -19.12 27.12
C ARG A 447 -25.72 -17.83 26.73
N GLU A 448 -26.30 -16.74 27.20
CA GLU A 448 -25.73 -15.41 27.13
C GLU A 448 -25.11 -15.04 28.49
N ILE A 449 -23.97 -14.38 28.42
CA ILE A 449 -23.19 -13.95 29.56
C ILE A 449 -22.93 -12.47 29.38
N GLU A 450 -23.31 -11.64 30.34
CA GLU A 450 -22.88 -10.25 30.40
C GLU A 450 -21.61 -10.14 31.24
N THR A 451 -20.64 -9.37 30.76
CA THR A 451 -19.34 -9.23 31.44
C THR A 451 -18.63 -7.97 30.99
N ASP A 452 -17.79 -7.44 31.87
CA ASP A 452 -16.71 -6.55 31.45
C ASP A 452 -15.52 -7.41 31.05
N LEU A 453 -14.88 -7.05 29.95
CA LEU A 453 -13.70 -7.77 29.49
C LEU A 453 -12.51 -6.83 29.31
N ARG A 454 -11.31 -7.32 29.63
CA ARG A 454 -10.06 -6.63 29.36
C ARG A 454 -9.09 -7.59 28.68
N LEU A 455 -8.72 -7.26 27.45
CA LEU A 455 -7.70 -7.98 26.67
C LEU A 455 -6.44 -7.11 26.59
N ILE A 456 -5.31 -7.66 27.03
CA ILE A 456 -4.00 -7.07 26.84
C ILE A 456 -3.19 -8.04 25.97
N ALA A 457 -2.94 -7.67 24.72
CA ALA A 457 -2.11 -8.45 23.80
C ALA A 457 -0.71 -7.84 23.73
N LYS A 458 0.31 -8.60 24.19
CA LYS A 458 1.71 -8.18 24.17
C LYS A 458 2.47 -9.03 23.15
N LEU A 459 2.89 -8.37 22.07
CA LEU A 459 3.72 -8.95 21.05
C LEU A 459 5.19 -8.72 21.42
N SER A 460 5.91 -9.76 21.77
CA SER A 460 7.31 -9.66 22.15
C SER A 460 8.27 -9.72 20.97
N GLU A 461 7.87 -10.41 19.91
CA GLU A 461 8.61 -10.58 18.68
C GLU A 461 7.63 -11.03 17.59
N GLY A 462 7.72 -10.52 16.39
CA GLY A 462 6.86 -10.92 15.28
C GLY A 462 7.56 -10.79 13.94
N ASP A 463 7.14 -11.63 13.01
CA ASP A 463 7.52 -11.59 11.62
C ASP A 463 6.29 -11.23 10.79
N PHE A 464 6.35 -10.08 10.14
CA PHE A 464 5.25 -9.56 9.34
C PHE A 464 5.05 -10.30 8.01
N GLU A 465 6.12 -10.85 7.42
CA GLU A 465 6.01 -11.60 6.17
C GLU A 465 5.22 -12.89 6.37
N THR A 466 5.54 -13.63 7.45
CA THR A 466 4.86 -14.87 7.79
C THR A 466 3.61 -14.65 8.64
N ARG A 467 3.35 -13.40 9.08
CA ARG A 467 2.26 -13.02 9.99
C ARG A 467 2.22 -13.83 11.29
N ARG A 468 3.40 -14.19 11.79
CA ARG A 468 3.57 -14.95 13.03
C ARG A 468 4.18 -14.07 14.09
N PHE A 469 3.52 -14.02 15.23
CA PHE A 469 3.90 -13.19 16.37
C PHE A 469 4.04 -14.05 17.62
N ARG A 470 5.01 -13.72 18.47
CA ARG A 470 5.18 -14.32 19.79
C ARG A 470 4.43 -13.49 20.82
N LEU A 471 3.58 -14.15 21.58
CA LEU A 471 2.89 -13.58 22.72
C LEU A 471 3.70 -13.85 24.00
N LYS A 472 3.79 -12.86 24.86
CA LYS A 472 4.36 -12.99 26.20
C LYS A 472 3.62 -12.09 27.18
N ASP A 473 3.19 -12.66 28.30
CA ASP A 473 2.46 -11.94 29.34
C ASP A 473 1.19 -11.22 28.82
N SER A 474 0.55 -11.81 27.79
CA SER A 474 -0.75 -11.37 27.30
C SER A 474 -1.86 -11.91 28.20
N SER A 475 -2.89 -11.13 28.44
CA SER A 475 -3.98 -11.55 29.33
C SER A 475 -5.36 -11.24 28.75
N LEU A 476 -6.31 -12.12 29.07
CA LEU A 476 -7.73 -11.93 28.85
C LEU A 476 -8.43 -12.07 30.21
N ARG A 477 -9.05 -11.01 30.69
CA ARG A 477 -9.73 -10.95 31.98
C ARG A 477 -11.21 -10.63 31.76
N PHE A 478 -12.05 -11.34 32.47
CA PHE A 478 -13.49 -11.13 32.58
C PHE A 478 -13.79 -10.68 34.01
N GLU A 479 -14.62 -9.67 34.13
CA GLU A 479 -15.07 -9.13 35.44
C GLU A 479 -16.58 -8.93 35.41
N ASN A 480 -17.20 -8.85 36.58
CA ASN A 480 -18.64 -8.60 36.73
C ASN A 480 -19.51 -9.57 35.93
N VAL A 481 -19.11 -10.83 35.87
CA VAL A 481 -19.79 -11.85 35.04
C VAL A 481 -21.19 -12.12 35.59
N ARG A 482 -22.20 -11.86 34.78
CA ARG A 482 -23.61 -12.08 35.09
C ARG A 482 -24.13 -13.22 34.21
N LEU A 483 -24.62 -14.25 34.85
CA LEU A 483 -25.32 -15.36 34.21
C LEU A 483 -26.77 -15.32 34.64
N GLU A 484 -27.67 -15.06 33.73
CA GLU A 484 -29.10 -15.24 34.01
C GLU A 484 -29.46 -16.73 33.97
N THR A 485 -29.70 -17.28 35.14
CA THR A 485 -30.33 -18.61 35.30
C THR A 485 -31.59 -18.47 36.12
N GLU A 486 -32.65 -19.21 35.76
CA GLU A 486 -33.94 -19.21 36.52
C GLU A 486 -33.77 -19.53 38.00
N ALA A 487 -32.63 -20.08 38.43
CA ALA A 487 -32.41 -20.58 39.80
C ALA A 487 -31.40 -19.77 40.63
N ARG A 488 -30.47 -19.03 40.04
CA ARG A 488 -29.43 -18.27 40.73
C ARG A 488 -28.88 -17.14 39.85
N GLN A 489 -28.62 -15.97 40.44
CA GLN A 489 -27.69 -14.97 39.95
C GLN A 489 -26.28 -15.34 40.40
N THR A 490 -25.29 -15.30 39.51
CA THR A 490 -23.88 -15.38 39.90
C THR A 490 -23.51 -14.22 40.81
N ASP A 491 -22.46 -14.39 41.63
CA ASP A 491 -21.87 -13.28 42.40
C ASP A 491 -21.50 -12.15 41.42
N GLU A 492 -22.07 -10.97 41.60
CA GLU A 492 -21.82 -9.80 40.71
C GLU A 492 -20.33 -9.42 40.67
N ASN A 493 -19.50 -9.94 41.55
CA ASN A 493 -18.06 -9.71 41.62
C ASN A 493 -17.24 -10.88 41.02
N TRP A 494 -17.87 -11.80 40.27
CA TRP A 494 -17.10 -12.91 39.71
C TRP A 494 -16.09 -12.42 38.66
N TRP A 495 -14.89 -12.96 38.74
CA TRP A 495 -13.82 -12.68 37.78
C TRP A 495 -13.10 -13.95 37.38
N GLY A 496 -12.55 -13.92 36.15
CA GLY A 496 -11.67 -14.94 35.60
C GLY A 496 -10.61 -14.32 34.69
N GLU A 497 -9.41 -14.86 34.71
CA GLU A 497 -8.28 -14.35 33.97
C GLU A 497 -7.49 -15.50 33.33
N LEU A 498 -7.15 -15.35 32.05
CA LEU A 498 -6.25 -16.23 31.31
C LEU A 498 -4.98 -15.43 30.97
N ILE A 499 -3.83 -15.85 31.47
CA ILE A 499 -2.53 -15.22 31.21
C ILE A 499 -1.69 -16.14 30.34
N VAL A 500 -1.38 -15.70 29.13
CA VAL A 500 -0.49 -16.41 28.20
C VAL A 500 0.96 -16.11 28.57
N GLU A 501 1.64 -17.04 29.25
CA GLU A 501 3.04 -16.88 29.66
C GLU A 501 3.96 -16.85 28.44
N ARG A 502 3.74 -17.76 27.51
CA ARG A 502 4.43 -17.85 26.21
C ARG A 502 3.48 -18.43 25.18
N GLY A 503 3.36 -17.78 24.05
CA GLY A 503 2.48 -18.23 22.98
C GLY A 503 2.92 -17.76 21.62
N ALA A 504 2.19 -18.22 20.63
CA ALA A 504 2.30 -17.75 19.25
C ALA A 504 0.91 -17.37 18.73
N LEU A 505 0.87 -16.33 17.94
CA LEU A 505 -0.30 -15.84 17.24
C LEU A 505 0.00 -15.88 15.75
N VAL A 506 -0.87 -16.48 14.95
CA VAL A 506 -0.86 -16.34 13.49
C VAL A 506 -2.01 -15.41 13.11
N TRP A 507 -1.67 -14.28 12.50
CA TRP A 507 -2.64 -13.28 12.09
C TRP A 507 -3.33 -13.69 10.79
N LYS A 508 -4.43 -14.36 10.94
CA LYS A 508 -5.35 -14.74 9.86
C LYS A 508 -6.79 -14.71 10.37
N LYS A 509 -7.76 -14.91 9.55
CA LYS A 509 -9.18 -14.97 9.92
C LYS A 509 -9.71 -16.40 9.80
N PRO A 510 -10.15 -17.02 10.89
CA PRO A 510 -9.99 -16.61 12.30
C PRO A 510 -8.52 -16.63 12.77
N LEU A 511 -8.24 -15.96 13.90
CA LEU A 511 -6.91 -15.99 14.50
C LEU A 511 -6.54 -17.40 14.96
N GLU A 512 -5.28 -17.80 14.76
CA GLU A 512 -4.73 -19.01 15.39
C GLU A 512 -3.81 -18.64 16.54
N VAL A 513 -4.04 -19.25 17.68
CA VAL A 513 -3.28 -19.01 18.92
C VAL A 513 -2.80 -20.34 19.46
N SER A 514 -1.56 -20.39 19.90
CA SER A 514 -1.01 -21.52 20.65
C SER A 514 -0.16 -21.01 21.80
N GLY A 515 -0.11 -21.76 22.89
CA GLY A 515 0.76 -21.36 24.00
C GLY A 515 0.44 -21.99 25.35
N LYS A 516 1.35 -21.72 26.28
CA LYS A 516 1.20 -22.05 27.69
C LYS A 516 0.54 -20.88 28.41
N ALA A 517 -0.49 -21.18 29.18
CA ALA A 517 -1.25 -20.16 29.90
C ALA A 517 -1.53 -20.58 31.34
N VAL A 518 -1.73 -19.57 32.19
CA VAL A 518 -2.25 -19.68 33.55
C VAL A 518 -3.68 -19.20 33.56
N LEU A 519 -4.57 -20.02 34.10
CA LEU A 519 -5.96 -19.69 34.35
C LEU A 519 -6.14 -19.37 35.85
N ARG A 520 -6.71 -18.21 36.13
CA ARG A 520 -7.10 -17.80 37.47
C ARG A 520 -8.56 -17.42 37.49
N MET A 521 -9.30 -17.82 38.51
CA MET A 521 -10.71 -17.44 38.63
C MET A 521 -11.17 -17.46 40.09
N LEU A 522 -12.24 -16.71 40.35
CA LEU A 522 -12.83 -16.66 41.69
C LEU A 522 -13.32 -18.03 42.13
N ASP A 523 -14.09 -18.72 41.30
CA ASP A 523 -14.60 -20.08 41.48
C ASP A 523 -14.99 -20.72 40.14
N VAL A 524 -15.41 -21.98 40.14
CA VAL A 524 -15.81 -22.75 38.94
C VAL A 524 -17.27 -22.56 38.54
N GLU A 525 -18.04 -21.76 39.25
CA GLU A 525 -19.50 -21.66 39.04
C GLU A 525 -19.87 -21.34 37.57
N PRO A 526 -19.29 -20.35 36.89
CA PRO A 526 -19.61 -20.08 35.50
C PRO A 526 -19.23 -21.23 34.54
N LEU A 527 -18.11 -21.91 34.81
CA LEU A 527 -17.71 -23.05 33.98
C LEU A 527 -18.68 -24.21 34.08
N ILE A 528 -19.14 -24.50 35.29
CA ILE A 528 -20.18 -25.52 35.54
C ILE A 528 -21.49 -25.09 34.89
N ALA A 529 -21.87 -23.82 35.01
CA ALA A 529 -23.08 -23.29 34.41
C ALA A 529 -23.08 -23.41 32.87
N MET A 530 -21.91 -23.27 32.21
CA MET A 530 -21.77 -23.45 30.76
C MET A 530 -21.98 -24.92 30.29
N VAL A 531 -21.63 -25.88 31.13
CA VAL A 531 -21.70 -27.33 30.78
C VAL A 531 -22.98 -27.99 31.26
N ARG A 532 -23.69 -27.37 32.21
CA ARG A 532 -24.88 -27.93 32.84
C ARG A 532 -26.09 -27.87 31.92
N ASP A 533 -26.82 -28.99 31.83
CA ASP A 533 -28.13 -29.07 31.20
C ASP A 533 -29.17 -28.28 32.05
N PRO A 534 -29.81 -27.23 31.50
CA PRO A 534 -30.76 -26.41 32.27
C PRO A 534 -31.96 -27.19 32.80
N SER A 535 -32.30 -28.33 32.22
CA SER A 535 -33.47 -29.13 32.57
C SER A 535 -33.24 -30.04 33.78
N LYS A 536 -32.02 -30.16 34.32
CA LYS A 536 -31.71 -31.07 35.43
C LYS A 536 -31.58 -30.33 36.76
N LYS A 537 -32.38 -30.80 37.74
CA LYS A 537 -32.34 -30.31 39.12
C LYS A 537 -30.96 -30.49 39.76
N GLU A 538 -30.68 -29.60 40.75
CA GLU A 538 -29.44 -29.54 41.52
C GLU A 538 -28.96 -30.90 41.99
N THR A 539 -27.72 -31.21 41.67
CA THR A 539 -27.02 -32.42 42.10
C THR A 539 -25.93 -32.05 43.09
N ARG A 540 -25.38 -33.05 43.83
CA ARG A 540 -24.26 -32.88 44.77
C ARG A 540 -22.99 -32.19 44.18
N LEU A 541 -23.06 -31.70 42.95
CA LEU A 541 -22.05 -30.88 42.30
C LEU A 541 -21.93 -29.47 42.94
N ASP A 542 -22.94 -29.01 43.68
CA ASP A 542 -22.92 -27.68 44.33
C ASP A 542 -21.87 -27.58 45.43
N GLU A 543 -21.39 -28.70 46.00
CA GLU A 543 -20.26 -28.70 46.94
C GLU A 543 -18.92 -28.34 46.25
N PHE A 544 -18.79 -28.58 44.94
CA PHE A 544 -17.62 -28.17 44.15
C PHE A 544 -17.59 -26.66 43.92
N LEU A 545 -18.72 -25.98 44.00
CA LEU A 545 -18.87 -24.55 43.79
C LEU A 545 -18.25 -23.69 44.92
N ASN A 546 -17.94 -24.31 46.06
CA ASN A 546 -17.38 -23.61 47.25
C ASN A 546 -15.83 -23.44 47.18
N VAL A 547 -15.17 -23.90 46.12
CA VAL A 547 -13.72 -23.71 45.97
C VAL A 547 -13.47 -22.34 45.35
N LYS A 548 -12.81 -21.46 46.10
CA LYS A 548 -12.49 -20.10 45.65
C LYS A 548 -11.00 -19.94 45.35
N ASN A 549 -10.67 -18.90 44.55
CA ASN A 549 -9.28 -18.58 44.16
C ASN A 549 -8.59 -19.75 43.50
N ILE A 550 -9.17 -20.18 42.37
CA ILE A 550 -8.69 -21.30 41.60
C ILE A 550 -7.53 -20.84 40.70
N GLU A 551 -6.48 -21.64 40.66
CA GLU A 551 -5.37 -21.47 39.74
C GLU A 551 -5.14 -22.78 38.99
N GLY A 552 -4.90 -22.68 37.67
CA GLY A 552 -4.60 -23.79 36.82
C GLY A 552 -3.60 -23.41 35.73
N ARG A 553 -2.97 -24.41 35.14
CA ARG A 553 -2.08 -24.27 33.97
C ARG A 553 -2.60 -25.06 32.83
N LEU A 554 -2.43 -24.54 31.62
CA LEU A 554 -2.91 -25.21 30.40
C LEU A 554 -2.00 -24.94 29.22
N LEU A 555 -2.01 -25.87 28.28
CA LEU A 555 -1.60 -25.64 26.91
C LEU A 555 -2.86 -25.47 26.04
N VAL A 556 -2.84 -24.42 25.24
CA VAL A 556 -3.90 -24.14 24.27
C VAL A 556 -3.32 -24.13 22.86
N GLU A 557 -4.02 -24.72 21.93
CA GLU A 557 -3.69 -24.69 20.52
C GLU A 557 -4.97 -24.56 19.69
N SER A 558 -4.96 -23.61 18.79
CA SER A 558 -6.04 -23.45 17.83
C SER A 558 -5.54 -23.72 16.43
N HIS A 559 -6.19 -24.63 15.72
CA HIS A 559 -5.87 -24.99 14.35
C HIS A 559 -7.12 -25.53 13.66
N ASP A 560 -7.29 -25.20 12.37
CA ASP A 560 -8.41 -25.70 11.53
C ASP A 560 -9.79 -25.58 12.20
N GLN A 561 -10.09 -24.41 12.78
CA GLN A 561 -11.35 -24.10 13.46
C GLN A 561 -11.63 -24.96 14.72
N LYS A 562 -10.62 -25.64 15.24
CA LYS A 562 -10.66 -26.38 16.50
C LYS A 562 -9.80 -25.72 17.55
N LEU A 563 -10.27 -25.74 18.78
CA LEU A 563 -9.52 -25.33 19.97
C LEU A 563 -9.17 -26.56 20.78
N SER A 564 -7.91 -26.85 20.93
CA SER A 564 -7.38 -27.94 21.78
C SER A 564 -6.84 -27.38 23.07
N ILE A 565 -7.22 -27.95 24.18
CA ILE A 565 -6.67 -27.70 25.52
C ILE A 565 -6.07 -29.04 25.99
N ASP A 566 -4.75 -29.14 25.96
CA ASP A 566 -4.05 -30.40 26.24
C ASP A 566 -2.62 -30.16 26.73
N PRO A 567 -2.37 -30.28 28.03
CA PRO A 567 -3.30 -30.54 29.12
C PRO A 567 -3.88 -29.25 29.75
N LEU A 568 -4.93 -29.42 30.59
CA LEU A 568 -5.32 -28.50 31.64
C LEU A 568 -5.08 -29.20 33.00
N HIS A 569 -4.39 -28.54 33.90
CA HIS A 569 -4.21 -28.96 35.29
C HIS A 569 -4.58 -27.83 36.25
N ILE A 570 -5.61 -28.09 37.07
CA ILE A 570 -6.04 -27.24 38.18
C ILE A 570 -5.72 -28.01 39.44
N ASP A 571 -5.03 -27.38 40.41
CA ASP A 571 -4.78 -27.89 41.75
C ASP A 571 -4.97 -26.76 42.76
N SER A 572 -6.12 -26.73 43.42
CA SER A 572 -6.48 -25.63 44.29
C SER A 572 -7.44 -26.11 45.39
N GLN A 573 -7.08 -25.85 46.66
CA GLN A 573 -7.92 -26.05 47.87
C GLN A 573 -8.66 -27.39 47.94
N GLY A 574 -8.01 -28.49 47.52
CA GLY A 574 -8.58 -29.84 47.49
C GLY A 574 -9.42 -30.19 46.27
N LEU A 575 -9.49 -29.30 45.30
CA LEU A 575 -9.96 -29.54 43.94
C LEU A 575 -8.74 -29.83 43.03
N GLU A 576 -8.73 -30.99 42.41
CA GLU A 576 -7.78 -31.31 41.34
C GLU A 576 -8.54 -31.66 40.04
N ILE A 577 -8.23 -30.95 38.96
CA ILE A 577 -8.78 -31.23 37.64
C ILE A 577 -7.63 -31.48 36.69
N ILE A 578 -7.66 -32.61 35.95
CA ILE A 578 -6.75 -32.91 34.89
C ILE A 578 -7.60 -33.19 33.63
N SER A 579 -7.39 -32.47 32.56
CA SER A 579 -8.18 -32.70 31.38
C SER A 579 -7.40 -32.52 30.08
N ARG A 580 -7.92 -33.18 29.04
CA ARG A 580 -7.62 -32.96 27.61
C ARG A 580 -8.94 -32.76 26.90
N MET A 581 -9.10 -31.65 26.20
CA MET A 581 -10.35 -31.33 25.51
C MET A 581 -10.08 -30.77 24.13
N THR A 582 -10.91 -31.13 23.18
CA THR A 582 -10.97 -30.52 21.85
C THR A 582 -12.38 -29.95 21.65
N LEU A 583 -12.43 -28.67 21.35
CA LEU A 583 -13.65 -27.94 21.12
C LEU A 583 -13.75 -27.62 19.61
N SER A 584 -14.90 -27.88 19.03
CA SER A 584 -15.26 -27.49 17.67
C SER A 584 -16.65 -26.86 17.69
N ARG A 585 -17.07 -26.30 16.56
CA ARG A 585 -18.42 -25.75 16.44
C ARG A 585 -19.51 -26.77 16.77
N GLU A 586 -19.28 -28.04 16.45
CA GLU A 586 -20.28 -29.10 16.55
C GLU A 586 -20.12 -29.96 17.79
N SER A 587 -18.90 -30.12 18.31
CA SER A 587 -18.61 -31.05 19.40
C SER A 587 -17.65 -30.50 20.45
N ILE A 588 -17.78 -31.01 21.66
CA ILE A 588 -16.76 -30.96 22.71
C ILE A 588 -16.44 -32.41 23.05
N ASP A 589 -15.19 -32.79 22.83
CA ASP A 589 -14.71 -34.15 23.05
C ASP A 589 -13.48 -34.12 23.96
N GLY A 590 -13.35 -35.10 24.85
CA GLY A 590 -12.20 -35.13 25.71
C GLY A 590 -12.24 -36.12 26.87
N ARG A 591 -11.22 -36.03 27.69
CA ARG A 591 -11.06 -36.78 28.94
C ARG A 591 -10.89 -35.79 30.09
N LEU A 592 -11.54 -36.09 31.21
CA LEU A 592 -11.52 -35.29 32.43
C LEU A 592 -11.37 -36.18 33.66
N TYR A 593 -10.40 -35.89 34.48
CA TYR A 593 -10.32 -36.37 35.85
C TYR A 593 -10.64 -35.18 36.76
N ALA A 594 -11.55 -35.40 37.71
CA ALA A 594 -11.86 -34.43 38.72
C ALA A 594 -11.82 -35.11 40.11
N LYS A 595 -11.14 -34.46 41.04
CA LYS A 595 -11.08 -34.86 42.47
C LYS A 595 -11.46 -33.69 43.34
N PHE A 596 -12.35 -33.91 44.25
CA PHE A 596 -12.69 -32.94 45.28
C PHE A 596 -12.65 -33.63 46.65
N LYS A 597 -11.79 -33.13 47.52
CA LYS A 597 -11.51 -33.74 48.84
C LYS A 597 -11.12 -35.22 48.68
N LYS A 598 -12.04 -36.14 49.05
CA LYS A 598 -11.82 -37.61 49.02
C LYS A 598 -12.50 -38.30 47.84
N VAL A 599 -13.31 -37.59 47.08
CA VAL A 599 -14.05 -38.16 45.91
C VAL A 599 -13.33 -37.81 44.63
N ALA A 600 -13.08 -38.81 43.80
CA ALA A 600 -12.47 -38.63 42.50
C ALA A 600 -13.18 -39.49 41.44
N ALA A 601 -13.32 -38.95 40.25
CA ALA A 601 -13.94 -39.65 39.12
C ALA A 601 -13.26 -39.26 37.79
N ASN A 602 -13.31 -40.22 36.83
CA ASN A 602 -12.91 -40.01 35.45
C ASN A 602 -14.13 -39.91 34.56
N PHE A 603 -14.07 -38.98 33.63
CA PHE A 603 -15.14 -38.75 32.67
C PHE A 603 -14.59 -38.80 31.26
N GLU A 604 -15.43 -39.33 30.37
CA GLU A 604 -15.29 -39.16 28.94
C GLU A 604 -16.36 -38.19 28.45
N ILE A 605 -15.92 -37.21 27.68
CA ILE A 605 -16.83 -36.24 27.07
C ILE A 605 -16.86 -36.53 25.58
N VAL A 606 -18.05 -36.82 25.03
CA VAL A 606 -18.28 -37.05 23.61
C VAL A 606 -19.51 -36.28 23.18
N ASN A 607 -19.36 -35.41 22.18
CA ASN A 607 -20.45 -34.56 21.68
C ASN A 607 -21.17 -33.83 22.82
N ARG A 608 -20.40 -33.17 23.71
CA ARG A 608 -20.90 -32.41 24.88
C ARG A 608 -21.59 -33.26 25.97
N LYS A 609 -21.55 -34.56 25.87
CA LYS A 609 -22.14 -35.45 26.88
C LYS A 609 -21.05 -36.12 27.71
N ALA A 610 -21.09 -35.87 29.04
CA ALA A 610 -20.16 -36.47 29.96
C ALA A 610 -20.66 -37.85 30.40
N LYS A 611 -19.79 -38.87 30.35
CA LYS A 611 -20.01 -40.23 30.82
C LYS A 611 -18.97 -40.55 31.91
N ILE A 612 -19.40 -41.00 33.06
CA ILE A 612 -18.50 -41.49 34.11
C ILE A 612 -17.88 -42.79 33.67
N LEU A 613 -16.56 -42.87 33.66
CA LEU A 613 -15.82 -44.10 33.36
C LEU A 613 -15.47 -44.91 34.61
N GLY A 614 -15.35 -44.24 35.75
CA GLY A 614 -15.02 -44.89 37.02
C GLY A 614 -14.65 -43.89 38.12
N PHE A 615 -14.58 -44.38 39.36
CA PHE A 615 -14.16 -43.62 40.51
C PHE A 615 -12.66 -43.83 40.80
N GLY A 616 -11.96 -42.77 41.20
CA GLY A 616 -10.51 -42.79 41.38
C GLY A 616 -9.79 -42.65 40.04
N GLY A 617 -8.66 -43.32 39.88
CA GLY A 617 -8.01 -43.48 38.57
C GLY A 617 -7.05 -42.35 38.13
N ARG A 618 -6.50 -41.51 39.05
CA ARG A 618 -5.49 -40.51 38.73
C ARG A 618 -4.31 -41.09 37.95
N LYS A 619 -3.85 -42.27 38.33
CA LYS A 619 -2.76 -42.97 37.59
C LYS A 619 -3.13 -43.34 36.16
N GLN A 620 -4.41 -43.57 35.90
CA GLN A 620 -4.87 -43.91 34.54
C GLN A 620 -4.90 -42.67 33.66
N ILE A 621 -5.43 -41.55 34.11
CA ILE A 621 -5.44 -40.31 33.32
C ILE A 621 -4.04 -39.79 33.04
N LEU A 622 -3.08 -39.93 33.96
CA LEU A 622 -1.69 -39.56 33.80
C LEU A 622 -0.91 -40.45 32.80
N LYS A 623 -1.46 -41.59 32.40
CA LYS A 623 -0.89 -42.35 31.26
C LYS A 623 -1.30 -41.78 29.91
N GLU A 624 -2.40 -41.07 29.88
CA GLU A 624 -2.98 -40.49 28.67
C GLU A 624 -2.63 -38.99 28.49
N ILE A 625 -2.39 -38.30 29.62
CA ILE A 625 -2.15 -36.85 29.68
C ILE A 625 -0.80 -36.59 30.35
N ASP A 626 0.12 -35.97 29.62
CA ASP A 626 1.44 -35.60 30.14
C ASP A 626 1.39 -34.20 30.75
N LEU A 627 1.54 -34.11 32.05
CA LEU A 627 1.58 -32.83 32.77
C LEU A 627 2.95 -32.16 32.78
N THR A 628 4.03 -32.89 32.43
CA THR A 628 5.39 -32.33 32.45
C THR A 628 5.60 -31.21 31.44
N VAL A 629 4.75 -31.16 30.41
CA VAL A 629 4.76 -30.08 29.41
C VAL A 629 4.30 -28.72 29.98
N LEU A 630 3.68 -28.72 31.17
CA LEU A 630 3.27 -27.51 31.88
C LEU A 630 4.38 -26.91 32.78
N ASP A 631 5.43 -27.63 33.05
CA ASP A 631 6.61 -27.15 33.76
C ASP A 631 7.56 -26.42 32.79
#